data_459023ef9e9f7ff30a37e5c889bf1e9e
#
_entry.id   459023ef9e9f7ff30a37e5c889bf1e9e
#
_cell.length_a   1.000
_cell.length_b   1.000
_cell.length_c   1.000
_cell.angle_alpha   90.00
_cell.angle_beta   90.00
_cell.angle_gamma   90.00
#
_symmetry.space_group_name_H-M   'P 1'
#
loop_
_entity.id
_entity.type
_entity.pdbx_description
1 polymer ?
#
loop_
_entity_poly.entity_id
_entity_poly.type
_entity_poly.pdbx_seq_one_letter_code
_entity_poly.pdbx_strand_id
1 'polypeptide(L)'
;MHQSCNNHETCKNVYITTPIYYVNDVAHIGHAYTTIIADMLARYSRLTGLNTFLLTGTDEHGQKISQSAELRGKTAKEYADEVSGKFRALWDDFGITYNKFIRTTDEEHKIGVQKA
;
A
#
# COMPACT_ATOMS: atom_id res chain seq x y z
N MET A 1 -15.04 3.39 -12.56
CA MET A 1 -16.01 4.45 -12.89
C MET A 1 -15.44 5.79 -12.47
N HIS A 2 -14.99 6.57 -13.42
CA HIS A 2 -14.73 7.99 -13.17
C HIS A 2 -16.07 8.71 -13.21
N GLN A 3 -16.65 9.03 -12.07
CA GLN A 3 -17.64 10.10 -12.02
C GLN A 3 -16.89 11.41 -12.21
N SER A 4 -17.01 11.98 -13.41
CA SER A 4 -16.59 13.35 -13.63
C SER A 4 -17.41 14.26 -12.71
N CYS A 5 -16.74 14.99 -11.84
CA CYS A 5 -17.34 16.09 -11.10
C CYS A 5 -17.79 17.16 -12.13
N ASN A 6 -19.00 17.04 -12.63
CA ASN A 6 -19.63 18.08 -13.43
C ASN A 6 -20.37 18.99 -12.45
N ASN A 7 -19.79 20.09 -12.20
CA ASN A 7 -20.25 21.39 -11.75
C ASN A 7 -19.31 21.99 -10.69
N HIS A 8 -19.12 23.27 -10.73
CA HIS A 8 -18.24 24.14 -9.96
C HIS A 8 -18.31 24.08 -8.41
N GLU A 9 -18.74 22.97 -7.84
CA GLU A 9 -18.54 22.67 -6.43
C GLU A 9 -17.18 22.03 -6.27
N THR A 10 -16.36 22.57 -5.38
CA THR A 10 -15.03 22.05 -5.03
C THR A 10 -15.14 20.59 -4.63
N CYS A 11 -14.75 19.67 -5.54
CA CYS A 11 -14.64 18.25 -5.23
C CYS A 11 -13.76 18.09 -4.01
N LYS A 12 -14.31 17.61 -2.91
CA LYS A 12 -13.54 17.32 -1.71
C LYS A 12 -12.67 16.09 -1.97
N ASN A 13 -11.39 16.25 -1.78
CA ASN A 13 -10.42 15.16 -1.88
C ASN A 13 -10.27 14.47 -0.52
N VAL A 14 -10.27 13.14 -0.55
CA VAL A 14 -10.02 12.30 0.63
C VAL A 14 -8.79 11.44 0.33
N TYR A 15 -7.83 11.50 1.22
CA TYR A 15 -6.61 10.71 1.15
C TYR A 15 -6.56 9.77 2.36
N ILE A 16 -6.51 8.47 2.09
CA ILE A 16 -6.49 7.42 3.10
C ILE A 16 -5.21 6.61 2.90
N THR A 17 -4.48 6.39 3.98
CA THR A 17 -3.30 5.54 3.99
C THR A 17 -3.47 4.41 4.99
N THR A 18 -2.93 3.25 4.67
CA THR A 18 -2.63 2.22 5.66
C THR A 18 -1.22 2.44 6.21
N PRO A 19 -0.85 1.81 7.35
CA PRO A 19 0.57 1.59 7.62
C PRO A 19 1.23 0.86 6.45
N ILE A 20 2.49 1.14 6.19
CA ILE A 20 3.30 0.33 5.28
C ILE A 20 3.87 -0.85 6.07
N TYR A 21 3.71 -2.05 5.55
CA TYR A 21 4.01 -3.29 6.28
C TYR A 21 5.44 -3.74 6.04
N TYR A 22 6.13 -4.17 7.11
CA TYR A 22 7.46 -4.74 6.99
C TYR A 22 7.44 -6.06 6.23
N VAL A 23 8.39 -6.22 5.31
CA VAL A 23 8.56 -7.44 4.51
C VAL A 23 9.44 -8.50 5.23
N ASN A 24 9.51 -8.48 6.54
CA ASN A 24 10.28 -9.45 7.32
C ASN A 24 9.52 -10.74 7.60
N ASP A 25 8.22 -10.77 7.33
CA ASP A 25 7.36 -11.94 7.54
C ASP A 25 6.17 -11.91 6.57
N VAL A 26 5.43 -13.02 6.52
CA VAL A 26 4.20 -13.11 5.73
C VAL A 26 3.08 -12.27 6.33
N ALA A 27 2.15 -11.83 5.48
CA ALA A 27 0.96 -11.12 5.95
C ALA A 27 0.13 -11.99 6.90
N HIS A 28 -0.39 -11.37 7.95
CA HIS A 28 -1.25 -12.00 8.93
C HIS A 28 -2.55 -11.21 9.12
N ILE A 29 -3.47 -11.75 9.97
CA ILE A 29 -4.80 -11.19 10.17
C ILE A 29 -4.79 -9.72 10.64
N GLY A 30 -3.77 -9.29 11.39
CA GLY A 30 -3.63 -7.90 11.81
C GLY A 30 -3.42 -6.95 10.64
N HIS A 31 -2.61 -7.34 9.66
CA HIS A 31 -2.43 -6.60 8.41
C HIS A 31 -3.74 -6.53 7.61
N ALA A 32 -4.45 -7.65 7.48
CA ALA A 32 -5.72 -7.73 6.78
C ALA A 32 -6.78 -6.84 7.44
N TYR A 33 -6.89 -6.88 8.75
CA TYR A 33 -7.85 -6.08 9.52
C TYR A 33 -7.69 -4.58 9.23
N THR A 34 -6.49 -4.05 9.34
CA THR A 34 -6.21 -2.63 9.10
C THR A 34 -6.49 -2.24 7.64
N THR A 35 -6.06 -3.08 6.69
CA THR A 35 -6.23 -2.81 5.26
C THR A 35 -7.70 -2.84 4.84
N ILE A 36 -8.48 -3.81 5.37
CA ILE A 36 -9.92 -3.91 5.09
C ILE A 36 -10.67 -2.70 5.64
N ILE A 37 -10.34 -2.22 6.84
CA ILE A 37 -10.96 -1.00 7.39
C ILE A 37 -10.67 0.21 6.52
N ALA A 38 -9.42 0.38 6.09
CA ALA A 38 -9.05 1.48 5.21
C ALA A 38 -9.79 1.43 3.86
N ASP A 39 -9.91 0.23 3.28
CA ASP A 39 -10.66 0.01 2.05
C ASP A 39 -12.16 0.27 2.23
N MET A 40 -12.74 -0.14 3.35
CA MET A 40 -14.14 0.16 3.67
C MET A 40 -14.40 1.67 3.70
N LEU A 41 -13.53 2.43 4.35
CA LEU A 41 -13.62 3.89 4.40
C LEU A 41 -13.45 4.52 3.00
N ALA A 42 -12.53 3.99 2.19
CA ALA A 42 -12.32 4.46 0.83
C ALA A 42 -13.55 4.21 -0.05
N ARG A 43 -14.14 3.02 0.04
CA ARG A 43 -15.38 2.66 -0.69
C ARG A 43 -16.55 3.55 -0.27
N TYR A 44 -16.72 3.75 1.04
CA TYR A 44 -17.76 4.65 1.56
C TYR A 44 -17.57 6.08 1.05
N SER A 45 -16.36 6.62 1.12
CA SER A 45 -16.07 7.97 0.61
C SER A 45 -16.41 8.11 -0.87
N ARG A 46 -16.06 7.11 -1.69
CA ARG A 46 -16.40 7.11 -3.12
C ARG A 46 -17.90 7.04 -3.37
N LEU A 47 -18.63 6.23 -2.59
CA LEU A 47 -20.10 6.15 -2.67
C LEU A 47 -20.78 7.47 -2.33
N THR A 48 -20.18 8.29 -1.46
CA THR A 48 -20.67 9.63 -1.12
C THR A 48 -20.23 10.72 -2.11
N GLY A 49 -19.58 10.34 -3.21
CA GLY A 49 -19.17 11.26 -4.28
C GLY A 49 -17.86 11.99 -4.02
N LEU A 50 -17.07 11.58 -3.04
CA LEU A 50 -15.76 12.16 -2.74
C LEU A 50 -14.67 11.59 -3.66
N ASN A 51 -13.75 12.45 -4.10
CA ASN A 51 -12.57 12.04 -4.84
C ASN A 51 -11.56 11.40 -3.84
N THR A 52 -11.47 10.09 -3.85
CA THR A 52 -10.74 9.33 -2.81
C THR A 52 -9.53 8.61 -3.39
N PHE A 53 -8.38 8.79 -2.72
CA PHE A 53 -7.15 8.08 -3.01
C PHE A 53 -6.76 7.21 -1.81
N LEU A 54 -6.65 5.91 -2.02
CA LEU A 54 -6.20 4.93 -1.03
C LEU A 54 -4.78 4.47 -1.36
N LEU A 55 -3.86 4.69 -0.43
CA LEU A 55 -2.47 4.26 -0.50
C LEU A 55 -2.19 3.18 0.52
N THR A 56 -1.59 2.10 0.07
CA THR A 56 -0.99 1.05 0.90
C THR A 56 0.38 0.68 0.36
N GLY A 57 1.09 -0.19 1.02
CA GLY A 57 2.40 -0.61 0.54
C GLY A 57 3.23 -1.37 1.57
N THR A 58 4.52 -1.48 1.28
CA THR A 58 5.49 -2.21 2.09
C THR A 58 6.70 -1.36 2.44
N ASP A 59 7.18 -1.52 3.68
CA ASP A 59 8.45 -1.00 4.17
C ASP A 59 9.53 -2.06 3.99
N GLU A 60 10.53 -1.75 3.14
CA GLU A 60 11.50 -2.72 2.64
C GLU A 60 12.92 -2.44 3.13
N HIS A 61 13.09 -1.55 4.11
CA HIS A 61 14.39 -1.23 4.70
C HIS A 61 14.52 -1.79 6.12
N GLY A 62 15.74 -2.17 6.49
CA GLY A 62 16.08 -2.58 7.84
C GLY A 62 16.90 -3.86 7.94
N GLN A 63 17.61 -4.02 9.06
CA GLN A 63 18.47 -5.17 9.34
C GLN A 63 17.72 -6.52 9.35
N LYS A 64 16.48 -6.51 9.84
CA LYS A 64 15.65 -7.73 9.92
C LYS A 64 15.37 -8.32 8.53
N ILE A 65 15.24 -7.48 7.53
CA ILE A 65 15.01 -7.93 6.14
C ILE A 65 16.27 -8.61 5.60
N SER A 66 17.44 -8.00 5.81
CA SER A 66 18.72 -8.60 5.43
C SER A 66 18.95 -9.93 6.10
N GLN A 67 18.72 -10.04 7.42
CA GLN A 67 18.84 -11.27 8.18
C GLN A 67 17.87 -12.36 7.69
N SER A 68 16.62 -11.99 7.42
CA SER A 68 15.61 -12.93 6.90
C SER A 68 15.96 -13.43 5.49
N ALA A 69 16.56 -12.57 4.67
CA ALA A 69 17.04 -12.92 3.34
C ALA A 69 18.22 -13.90 3.40
N GLU A 70 19.21 -13.62 4.24
CA GLU A 70 20.39 -14.47 4.45
C GLU A 70 19.99 -15.88 4.90
N LEU A 71 19.07 -16.00 5.87
CA LEU A 71 18.54 -17.29 6.32
C LEU A 71 17.90 -18.12 5.20
N ARG A 72 17.46 -17.48 4.14
CA ARG A 72 16.82 -18.12 2.97
C ARG A 72 17.73 -18.19 1.75
N GLY A 73 19.01 -17.81 1.89
CA GLY A 73 19.97 -17.81 0.79
C GLY A 73 19.63 -16.83 -0.33
N LYS A 74 18.98 -15.72 -0.01
CA LYS A 74 18.55 -14.67 -0.94
C LYS A 74 19.22 -13.34 -0.64
N THR A 75 19.30 -12.47 -1.64
CA THR A 75 19.62 -11.07 -1.41
C THR A 75 18.45 -10.36 -0.74
N ALA A 76 18.71 -9.26 -0.04
CA ALA A 76 17.66 -8.45 0.59
C ALA A 76 16.62 -7.98 -0.44
N LYS A 77 17.07 -7.64 -1.65
CA LYS A 77 16.19 -7.22 -2.74
C LYS A 77 15.26 -8.34 -3.21
N GLU A 78 15.81 -9.52 -3.49
CA GLU A 78 15.01 -10.70 -3.93
C GLU A 78 13.97 -11.09 -2.88
N TYR A 79 14.36 -11.06 -1.61
CA TYR A 79 13.46 -11.36 -0.52
C TYR A 79 12.34 -10.32 -0.39
N ALA A 80 12.69 -9.02 -0.47
CA ALA A 80 11.71 -7.94 -0.44
C ALA A 80 10.75 -8.00 -1.64
N ASP A 81 11.25 -8.29 -2.83
CA ASP A 81 10.43 -8.47 -4.04
C ASP A 81 9.41 -9.61 -3.86
N GLU A 82 9.83 -10.73 -3.29
CA GLU A 82 8.97 -11.87 -3.04
C GLU A 82 7.87 -11.56 -2.01
N VAL A 83 8.25 -11.04 -0.85
CA VAL A 83 7.29 -10.80 0.25
C VAL A 83 6.34 -9.65 -0.09
N SER A 84 6.83 -8.57 -0.69
CA SER A 84 6.00 -7.48 -1.18
C SER A 84 4.99 -7.97 -2.23
N GLY A 85 5.42 -8.84 -3.12
CA GLY A 85 4.53 -9.51 -4.10
C GLY A 85 3.42 -10.31 -3.44
N LYS A 86 3.72 -11.02 -2.35
CA LYS A 86 2.71 -11.78 -1.57
C LYS A 86 1.68 -10.86 -0.89
N PHE A 87 2.11 -9.75 -0.32
CA PHE A 87 1.19 -8.74 0.23
C PHE A 87 0.26 -8.20 -0.86
N ARG A 88 0.83 -7.82 -2.00
CA ARG A 88 0.06 -7.29 -3.12
C ARG A 88 -0.96 -8.29 -3.63
N ALA A 89 -0.55 -9.53 -3.86
CA ALA A 89 -1.45 -10.58 -4.31
C ALA A 89 -2.59 -10.83 -3.30
N LEU A 90 -2.31 -10.80 -2.01
CA LEU A 90 -3.31 -10.96 -0.97
C LEU A 90 -4.34 -9.81 -0.98
N TRP A 91 -3.90 -8.57 -1.17
CA TRP A 91 -4.82 -7.44 -1.27
C TRP A 91 -5.66 -7.49 -2.55
N ASP A 92 -5.09 -7.95 -3.65
CA ASP A 92 -5.82 -8.18 -4.90
C ASP A 92 -6.89 -9.28 -4.72
N ASP A 93 -6.57 -10.37 -4.04
CA ASP A 93 -7.50 -11.47 -3.72
C ASP A 93 -8.64 -11.00 -2.81
N PHE A 94 -8.39 -10.11 -1.86
CA PHE A 94 -9.43 -9.49 -1.04
C PHE A 94 -10.21 -8.40 -1.76
N GLY A 95 -9.83 -8.04 -2.98
CA GLY A 95 -10.48 -6.97 -3.72
C GLY A 95 -10.28 -5.59 -3.11
N ILE A 96 -9.15 -5.36 -2.43
CA ILE A 96 -8.80 -4.03 -1.88
C ILE A 96 -8.67 -3.02 -3.02
N THR A 97 -9.36 -1.90 -2.90
CA THR A 97 -9.46 -0.87 -3.93
C THR A 97 -8.39 0.21 -3.81
N TYR A 98 -7.17 -0.17 -3.48
CA TYR A 98 -6.06 0.79 -3.42
C TYR A 98 -5.80 1.42 -4.80
N ASN A 99 -5.49 2.72 -4.79
CA ASN A 99 -5.07 3.45 -5.99
C ASN A 99 -3.59 3.23 -6.28
N LYS A 100 -2.80 3.05 -5.22
CA LYS A 100 -1.38 2.78 -5.35
C LYS A 100 -0.91 1.84 -4.24
N PHE A 101 -0.04 0.91 -4.63
CA PHE A 101 0.77 0.09 -3.75
C PHE A 101 2.20 0.60 -3.84
N ILE A 102 2.66 1.31 -2.80
CA ILE A 102 4.00 1.89 -2.75
C ILE A 102 4.98 0.93 -2.07
N ARG A 103 6.18 0.85 -2.61
CA ARG A 103 7.31 0.17 -1.99
C ARG A 103 8.35 1.21 -1.62
N THR A 104 8.93 1.14 -0.43
CA THR A 104 9.95 2.13 -0.03
C THR A 104 11.24 2.02 -0.86
N THR A 105 11.42 0.93 -1.60
CA THR A 105 12.49 0.75 -2.59
C THR A 105 12.17 1.30 -3.97
N ASP A 106 10.93 1.71 -4.24
CA ASP A 106 10.55 2.32 -5.51
C ASP A 106 11.30 3.63 -5.73
N GLU A 107 11.73 3.86 -6.96
CA GLU A 107 12.45 5.07 -7.33
C GLU A 107 11.63 6.34 -7.08
N GLU A 108 10.35 6.28 -7.36
CA GLU A 108 9.40 7.36 -7.09
C GLU A 108 9.35 7.74 -5.60
N HIS A 109 9.36 6.73 -4.70
CA HIS A 109 9.42 6.97 -3.26
C HIS A 109 10.73 7.66 -2.86
N LYS A 110 11.87 7.19 -3.37
CA LYS A 110 13.18 7.77 -3.09
C LYS A 110 13.27 9.24 -3.54
N ILE A 111 12.79 9.53 -4.73
CA ILE A 111 12.73 10.91 -5.25
C ILE A 111 11.84 11.78 -4.36
N GLY A 112 10.69 11.26 -3.92
CA GLY A 112 9.78 11.96 -3.02
C GLY A 112 10.44 12.32 -1.69
N VAL A 113 11.14 11.36 -1.07
CA VAL A 113 11.87 11.56 0.19
C VAL A 113 13.00 12.58 0.04
N GLN A 114 13.74 12.56 -1.08
CA GLN A 114 14.81 13.52 -1.33
C GLN A 114 14.30 14.96 -1.54
N LYS A 115 13.07 15.12 -1.99
CA LYS A 115 12.44 16.44 -2.18
C LYS A 115 11.78 17.00 -0.92
N ALA A 116 11.44 16.13 0.00
CA ALA A 116 10.83 16.53 1.26
C ALA A 116 11.86 17.08 2.25
#